data_11f676b60e346b8c42e44e7104d5bd83
#
_entry.id   11f676b60e346b8c42e44e7104d5bd83
#
_cell.length_a   1.000
_cell.length_b   1.000
_cell.length_c   1.000
_cell.angle_alpha   90.00
_cell.angle_beta   90.00
_cell.angle_gamma   90.00
#
_symmetry.space_group_name_H-M   'P 1'
#
loop_
_entity.id
_entity.type
_entity.pdbx_description
1 polymer ?
#
loop_
_entity_poly.entity_id
_entity_poly.type
_entity_poly.pdbx_seq_one_letter_code
_entity_poly.pdbx_strand_id
1 'polypeptide(L)'
;MKIGILVGMENTFPPALIEKINGMNAGVTAEYIKIGGVKMAEANEYKVIFDRISHEIPFYRSFLKNAVLNGTIVVNNPFWWSADDKFFGFSLATKLGLAVPKTILLPQKGYIKGVTDDSLRNLEFPLDWDAIVEHIGMPAILKPHDGGGWRDVYKVDSLEELWRDYDQTGTLAMTLQEFIDFTDYVRCYCVGRKEVLIMPYDPKNRRYLPQEALEHYSPELIDRITRDTILINEALGYDLNTVEFAIKDGVPYAIDFTNPAPDADIWSVTEPYHNWVTNAVANLLVDYAKNGQPTSHYHRWYKWLNPEASSPMASRAGELAQGLAAGVEQMAQKASDVLSEVIDQITEPIKPKRARKPAEKETKAAPKTAKGAKATKATKK
;
A
#
# COMPACT_ATOMS: atom_id res chain seq x y z
N MET A 1 -13.57 29.12 -2.51
CA MET A 1 -13.89 27.74 -2.97
C MET A 1 -14.46 26.98 -1.79
N LYS A 2 -15.42 26.06 -2.01
CA LYS A 2 -16.04 25.28 -0.94
C LYS A 2 -15.58 23.84 -0.93
N ILE A 3 -15.34 23.30 0.27
CA ILE A 3 -15.13 21.90 0.57
C ILE A 3 -16.33 21.39 1.35
N GLY A 4 -16.94 20.31 0.87
CA GLY A 4 -18.05 19.65 1.53
C GLY A 4 -17.55 18.45 2.35
N ILE A 5 -18.00 18.33 3.59
CA ILE A 5 -17.69 17.19 4.45
C ILE A 5 -18.93 16.32 4.59
N LEU A 6 -18.83 15.10 4.08
CA LEU A 6 -19.89 14.09 4.14
C LEU A 6 -19.54 13.07 5.22
N VAL A 7 -20.24 13.11 6.35
CA VAL A 7 -19.87 12.41 7.57
C VAL A 7 -20.78 11.24 7.90
N GLY A 8 -20.24 10.26 8.64
CA GLY A 8 -20.95 9.16 9.26
C GLY A 8 -21.21 9.42 10.76
N MET A 9 -20.76 8.50 11.58
CA MET A 9 -20.96 8.54 13.05
C MET A 9 -19.89 9.33 13.80
N GLU A 10 -18.83 9.75 13.14
CA GLU A 10 -17.73 10.51 13.74
C GLU A 10 -18.22 11.87 14.25
N ASN A 11 -17.74 12.27 15.44
CA ASN A 11 -18.22 13.49 16.09
C ASN A 11 -17.12 14.43 16.58
N THR A 12 -15.87 14.05 16.55
CA THR A 12 -14.73 14.91 16.94
C THR A 12 -13.85 15.28 15.74
N PHE A 13 -13.55 14.35 14.87
CA PHE A 13 -12.69 14.57 13.71
C PHE A 13 -13.32 15.53 12.68
N PRO A 14 -14.57 15.36 12.22
CA PRO A 14 -15.15 16.25 11.22
C PRO A 14 -15.24 17.73 11.66
N PRO A 15 -15.70 18.06 12.87
CA PRO A 15 -15.70 19.46 13.31
C PRO A 15 -14.29 20.05 13.46
N ALA A 16 -13.31 19.28 13.97
CA ALA A 16 -11.93 19.71 14.05
C ALA A 16 -11.33 19.99 12.66
N LEU A 17 -11.64 19.14 11.68
CA LEU A 17 -11.21 19.32 10.29
C LEU A 17 -11.81 20.59 9.66
N ILE A 18 -13.10 20.85 9.86
CA ILE A 18 -13.78 22.07 9.39
C ILE A 18 -13.15 23.30 10.02
N GLU A 19 -12.97 23.30 11.33
CA GLU A 19 -12.32 24.40 12.07
C GLU A 19 -10.91 24.65 11.53
N LYS A 20 -10.13 23.59 11.37
CA LYS A 20 -8.75 23.66 10.85
C LYS A 20 -8.70 24.28 9.45
N ILE A 21 -9.52 23.79 8.51
CA ILE A 21 -9.54 24.33 7.13
C ILE A 21 -9.95 25.79 7.12
N ASN A 22 -10.99 26.15 7.86
CA ASN A 22 -11.47 27.53 7.93
C ASN A 22 -10.46 28.47 8.60
N GLY A 23 -9.74 27.98 9.62
CA GLY A 23 -8.68 28.72 10.30
C GLY A 23 -7.42 28.95 9.46
N MET A 24 -7.20 28.18 8.40
CA MET A 24 -6.03 28.36 7.49
C MET A 24 -6.13 29.66 6.67
N ASN A 25 -7.29 30.29 6.56
CA ASN A 25 -7.53 31.50 5.76
C ASN A 25 -7.00 31.40 4.32
N ALA A 26 -7.11 30.21 3.73
CA ALA A 26 -6.51 29.87 2.45
C ALA A 26 -7.38 30.25 1.23
N GLY A 27 -8.48 31.00 1.44
CA GLY A 27 -9.47 31.26 0.38
C GLY A 27 -10.39 30.08 0.08
N VAL A 28 -10.40 29.10 1.00
CA VAL A 28 -11.20 27.88 0.96
C VAL A 28 -12.00 27.81 2.25
N THR A 29 -13.26 27.39 2.18
CA THR A 29 -14.14 27.16 3.35
C THR A 29 -14.64 25.73 3.34
N ALA A 30 -14.76 25.13 4.53
CA ALA A 30 -15.32 23.79 4.72
C ALA A 30 -16.61 23.85 5.52
N GLU A 31 -17.56 23.01 5.15
CA GLU A 31 -18.87 22.88 5.80
C GLU A 31 -19.43 21.46 5.66
N TYR A 32 -20.39 21.09 6.52
CA TYR A 32 -21.13 19.84 6.32
C TYR A 32 -22.05 19.90 5.13
N ILE A 33 -22.05 18.84 4.32
CA ILE A 33 -22.98 18.70 3.20
C ILE A 33 -24.36 18.28 3.71
N LYS A 34 -25.40 18.89 3.13
CA LYS A 34 -26.80 18.44 3.27
C LYS A 34 -27.31 18.03 1.90
N ILE A 35 -27.79 16.79 1.77
CA ILE A 35 -28.21 16.21 0.49
C ILE A 35 -29.67 15.76 0.60
N GLY A 36 -30.51 16.27 -0.29
CA GLY A 36 -31.86 15.82 -0.50
C GLY A 36 -32.02 14.93 -1.74
N GLY A 37 -33.11 15.08 -2.48
CA GLY A 37 -33.24 14.44 -3.78
C GLY A 37 -32.23 15.00 -4.77
N VAL A 38 -31.54 14.12 -5.51
CA VAL A 38 -30.47 14.47 -6.46
C VAL A 38 -30.99 14.35 -7.87
N LYS A 39 -30.87 15.41 -8.68
CA LYS A 39 -31.19 15.36 -10.10
C LYS A 39 -29.98 14.82 -10.89
N MET A 40 -30.31 14.08 -11.93
CA MET A 40 -29.30 13.52 -12.83
C MET A 40 -28.50 14.64 -13.52
N ALA A 41 -27.17 14.51 -13.51
CA ALA A 41 -26.20 15.46 -14.06
C ALA A 41 -26.26 16.88 -13.47
N GLU A 42 -26.92 17.09 -12.34
CA GLU A 42 -26.92 18.35 -11.61
C GLU A 42 -25.58 18.60 -10.94
N ALA A 43 -24.99 19.76 -11.21
CA ALA A 43 -23.77 20.21 -10.57
C ALA A 43 -24.04 20.62 -9.11
N ASN A 44 -23.05 20.52 -8.26
CA ASN A 44 -23.07 21.01 -6.89
C ASN A 44 -22.06 22.18 -6.71
N GLU A 45 -22.11 22.84 -5.58
CA GLU A 45 -21.26 24.01 -5.29
C GLU A 45 -19.85 23.68 -4.75
N TYR A 46 -19.57 22.40 -4.48
CA TYR A 46 -18.32 21.98 -3.83
C TYR A 46 -17.23 21.70 -4.88
N LYS A 47 -16.06 22.29 -4.66
CA LYS A 47 -14.87 21.99 -5.45
C LYS A 47 -14.27 20.62 -5.05
N VAL A 48 -14.32 20.32 -3.74
CA VAL A 48 -13.89 19.05 -3.17
C VAL A 48 -14.96 18.55 -2.23
N ILE A 49 -15.20 17.25 -2.22
CA ILE A 49 -16.02 16.56 -1.22
C ILE A 49 -15.16 15.53 -0.52
N PHE A 50 -15.10 15.59 0.81
CA PHE A 50 -14.47 14.59 1.64
C PHE A 50 -15.51 13.62 2.16
N ASP A 51 -15.39 12.36 1.74
CA ASP A 51 -16.36 11.29 2.00
C ASP A 51 -15.91 10.41 3.16
N ARG A 52 -16.81 10.22 4.13
CA ARG A 52 -16.59 9.40 5.31
C ARG A 52 -17.65 8.32 5.52
N ILE A 53 -18.59 8.14 4.56
CA ILE A 53 -19.79 7.30 4.81
C ILE A 53 -20.29 6.54 3.58
N SER A 54 -19.92 6.93 2.36
CA SER A 54 -20.54 6.36 1.17
C SER A 54 -20.18 4.88 0.93
N HIS A 55 -19.14 4.38 1.58
CA HIS A 55 -18.79 2.96 1.60
C HIS A 55 -19.90 2.11 2.24
N GLU A 56 -20.73 2.67 3.13
CA GLU A 56 -21.87 2.00 3.75
C GLU A 56 -23.21 2.33 3.10
N ILE A 57 -23.35 3.54 2.53
CA ILE A 57 -24.64 4.06 2.08
C ILE A 57 -24.66 4.34 0.58
N PRO A 58 -25.31 3.47 -0.22
CA PRO A 58 -25.35 3.57 -1.69
C PRO A 58 -25.93 4.90 -2.22
N PHE A 59 -26.87 5.54 -1.50
CA PHE A 59 -27.41 6.83 -1.86
C PHE A 59 -26.32 7.91 -1.96
N TYR A 60 -25.49 8.02 -0.94
CA TYR A 60 -24.37 8.97 -0.94
C TYR A 60 -23.35 8.65 -2.02
N ARG A 61 -23.05 7.37 -2.23
CA ARG A 61 -22.17 6.95 -3.32
C ARG A 61 -22.66 7.37 -4.69
N SER A 62 -23.96 7.23 -4.95
CA SER A 62 -24.56 7.65 -6.21
C SER A 62 -24.47 9.16 -6.40
N PHE A 63 -24.72 9.94 -5.35
CA PHE A 63 -24.49 11.39 -5.34
C PHE A 63 -23.04 11.74 -5.65
N LEU A 64 -22.08 11.12 -4.98
CA LEU A 64 -20.66 11.39 -5.17
C LEU A 64 -20.18 11.05 -6.58
N LYS A 65 -20.68 9.95 -7.17
CA LYS A 65 -20.41 9.63 -8.59
C LYS A 65 -20.95 10.68 -9.54
N ASN A 66 -22.14 11.19 -9.28
CA ASN A 66 -22.69 12.33 -10.06
C ASN A 66 -21.85 13.60 -9.84
N ALA A 67 -21.38 13.87 -8.64
CA ALA A 67 -20.51 15.00 -8.33
C ALA A 67 -19.18 14.92 -9.10
N VAL A 68 -18.52 13.75 -9.14
CA VAL A 68 -17.30 13.53 -9.95
C VAL A 68 -17.56 13.76 -11.44
N LEU A 69 -18.70 13.31 -11.96
CA LEU A 69 -19.08 13.53 -13.36
C LEU A 69 -19.14 15.03 -13.71
N ASN A 70 -19.53 15.86 -12.74
CA ASN A 70 -19.63 17.31 -12.86
C ASN A 70 -18.35 18.06 -12.43
N GLY A 71 -17.22 17.36 -12.25
CA GLY A 71 -15.91 17.96 -11.99
C GLY A 71 -15.57 18.22 -10.53
N THR A 72 -16.39 17.73 -9.58
CA THR A 72 -16.06 17.76 -8.15
C THR A 72 -15.00 16.69 -7.85
N ILE A 73 -13.96 17.05 -7.10
CA ILE A 73 -12.99 16.10 -6.58
C ILE A 73 -13.58 15.41 -5.36
N VAL A 74 -13.58 14.09 -5.33
CA VAL A 74 -14.06 13.31 -4.18
C VAL A 74 -12.93 12.51 -3.59
N VAL A 75 -12.71 12.65 -2.31
CA VAL A 75 -11.70 11.92 -1.51
C VAL A 75 -12.43 10.97 -0.54
N ASN A 76 -12.30 9.67 -0.68
CA ASN A 76 -11.68 8.90 -1.74
C ASN A 76 -12.59 8.83 -2.97
N ASN A 77 -11.97 8.51 -4.14
CA ASN A 77 -12.72 8.46 -5.40
C ASN A 77 -13.80 7.34 -5.39
N PRO A 78 -15.10 7.67 -5.59
CA PRO A 78 -16.19 6.70 -5.44
C PRO A 78 -16.27 5.64 -6.54
N PHE A 79 -15.42 5.71 -7.56
CA PHE A 79 -15.32 4.71 -8.63
C PHE A 79 -14.31 3.62 -8.36
N TRP A 80 -13.47 3.75 -7.32
CA TRP A 80 -12.44 2.78 -6.94
C TRP A 80 -12.93 1.73 -5.92
N TRP A 81 -14.22 1.42 -5.95
CA TRP A 81 -14.80 0.46 -5.01
C TRP A 81 -14.31 -0.97 -5.16
N SER A 82 -13.80 -1.35 -6.32
CA SER A 82 -13.06 -2.60 -6.48
C SER A 82 -11.81 -2.68 -5.59
N ALA A 83 -11.32 -1.55 -5.11
CA ALA A 83 -10.24 -1.49 -4.13
C ALA A 83 -10.66 -1.97 -2.73
N ASP A 84 -11.96 -2.05 -2.45
CA ASP A 84 -12.49 -2.64 -1.20
C ASP A 84 -12.53 -4.17 -1.25
N ASP A 85 -12.33 -4.80 -2.41
CA ASP A 85 -12.21 -6.25 -2.56
C ASP A 85 -10.86 -6.73 -1.99
N LYS A 86 -10.91 -7.33 -0.81
CA LYS A 86 -9.71 -7.77 -0.10
C LYS A 86 -8.92 -8.81 -0.89
N PHE A 87 -9.58 -9.73 -1.58
CA PHE A 87 -8.88 -10.76 -2.36
C PHE A 87 -8.12 -10.15 -3.56
N PHE A 88 -8.76 -9.24 -4.28
CA PHE A 88 -8.08 -8.47 -5.33
C PHE A 88 -6.91 -7.66 -4.74
N GLY A 89 -7.13 -6.98 -3.60
CA GLY A 89 -6.10 -6.21 -2.92
C GLY A 89 -4.88 -7.06 -2.57
N PHE A 90 -5.04 -8.23 -1.97
CA PHE A 90 -3.94 -9.15 -1.64
C PHE A 90 -3.23 -9.68 -2.89
N SER A 91 -3.99 -9.99 -3.96
CA SER A 91 -3.41 -10.41 -5.23
C SER A 91 -2.55 -9.32 -5.85
N LEU A 92 -3.02 -8.07 -5.81
CA LEU A 92 -2.26 -6.91 -6.30
C LEU A 92 -1.00 -6.68 -5.45
N ALA A 93 -1.13 -6.65 -4.12
CA ALA A 93 -0.01 -6.47 -3.20
C ALA A 93 1.09 -7.53 -3.39
N THR A 94 0.69 -8.80 -3.60
CA THR A 94 1.62 -9.88 -3.97
C THR A 94 2.38 -9.57 -5.26
N LYS A 95 1.68 -9.07 -6.30
CA LYS A 95 2.31 -8.70 -7.59
C LYS A 95 3.24 -7.50 -7.48
N LEU A 96 2.99 -6.61 -6.51
CA LEU A 96 3.84 -5.46 -6.20
C LEU A 96 5.05 -5.84 -5.33
N GLY A 97 5.12 -7.08 -4.84
CA GLY A 97 6.23 -7.57 -4.02
C GLY A 97 6.11 -7.25 -2.53
N LEU A 98 4.92 -6.87 -2.04
CA LEU A 98 4.68 -6.73 -0.61
C LEU A 98 4.59 -8.10 0.06
N ALA A 99 5.01 -8.17 1.32
CA ALA A 99 4.70 -9.32 2.15
C ALA A 99 3.23 -9.25 2.56
N VAL A 100 2.48 -10.28 2.21
CA VAL A 100 1.06 -10.46 2.56
C VAL A 100 0.84 -11.90 2.98
N PRO A 101 -0.14 -12.18 3.86
CA PRO A 101 -0.50 -13.56 4.19
C PRO A 101 -1.04 -14.30 2.97
N LYS A 102 -0.77 -15.59 2.86
CA LYS A 102 -1.41 -16.43 1.85
C LYS A 102 -2.94 -16.35 2.02
N THR A 103 -3.66 -16.23 0.91
CA THR A 103 -5.11 -16.00 0.95
C THR A 103 -5.79 -16.79 -0.15
N ILE A 104 -6.89 -17.48 0.21
CA ILE A 104 -7.78 -18.19 -0.73
C ILE A 104 -9.16 -17.55 -0.65
N LEU A 105 -9.80 -17.37 -1.82
CA LEU A 105 -11.19 -16.95 -1.92
C LEU A 105 -12.09 -18.20 -1.85
N LEU A 106 -13.08 -18.16 -0.97
CA LEU A 106 -14.09 -19.21 -0.83
C LEU A 106 -15.45 -18.73 -1.36
N PRO A 107 -16.20 -19.56 -2.10
CA PRO A 107 -17.53 -19.19 -2.58
C PRO A 107 -18.52 -18.98 -1.44
N GLN A 108 -19.65 -18.34 -1.72
CA GLN A 108 -20.73 -18.21 -0.75
C GLN A 108 -21.34 -19.57 -0.41
N LYS A 109 -21.79 -19.73 0.83
CA LYS A 109 -22.56 -20.91 1.28
C LYS A 109 -24.04 -20.83 0.86
N GLY A 110 -24.54 -19.63 0.69
CA GLY A 110 -25.90 -19.38 0.24
C GLY A 110 -25.94 -18.29 -0.84
N TYR A 111 -27.02 -18.25 -1.58
CA TYR A 111 -27.20 -17.32 -2.67
C TYR A 111 -28.52 -16.58 -2.59
N ILE A 112 -28.61 -15.44 -3.23
CA ILE A 112 -29.86 -14.66 -3.30
C ILE A 112 -30.96 -15.44 -4.02
N LYS A 113 -32.21 -15.11 -3.73
CA LYS A 113 -33.38 -15.75 -4.37
C LYS A 113 -33.28 -15.65 -5.90
N GLY A 114 -33.43 -16.77 -6.58
CA GLY A 114 -33.36 -16.88 -8.04
C GLY A 114 -32.03 -17.41 -8.58
N VAL A 115 -30.99 -17.50 -7.74
CA VAL A 115 -29.78 -18.25 -8.06
C VAL A 115 -30.02 -19.71 -7.72
N THR A 116 -29.84 -20.61 -8.67
CA THR A 116 -30.00 -22.05 -8.55
C THR A 116 -28.76 -22.77 -9.01
N ASP A 117 -28.70 -24.10 -8.86
CA ASP A 117 -27.56 -24.91 -9.33
C ASP A 117 -27.29 -24.67 -10.82
N ASP A 118 -28.30 -24.40 -11.63
CA ASP A 118 -28.12 -24.02 -13.04
C ASP A 118 -27.34 -22.71 -13.23
N SER A 119 -27.38 -21.83 -12.26
CA SER A 119 -26.59 -20.58 -12.25
C SER A 119 -25.15 -20.82 -11.79
N LEU A 120 -24.88 -21.94 -11.13
CA LEU A 120 -23.61 -22.27 -10.45
C LEU A 120 -22.76 -23.29 -11.22
N ARG A 121 -23.07 -23.53 -12.49
CA ARG A 121 -22.38 -24.53 -13.34
C ARG A 121 -20.85 -24.36 -13.46
N ASN A 122 -20.33 -23.21 -13.08
CA ASN A 122 -18.91 -22.91 -13.09
C ASN A 122 -18.23 -23.14 -11.74
N LEU A 123 -19.00 -23.44 -10.68
CA LEU A 123 -18.45 -23.81 -9.39
C LEU A 123 -18.06 -25.28 -9.37
N GLU A 124 -16.87 -25.55 -8.83
CA GLU A 124 -16.37 -26.91 -8.62
C GLU A 124 -16.69 -27.34 -7.19
N PHE A 125 -17.39 -28.47 -7.04
CA PHE A 125 -17.75 -29.07 -5.75
C PHE A 125 -17.49 -30.58 -5.78
N PRO A 126 -17.09 -31.13 -4.59
CA PRO A 126 -16.73 -30.47 -3.34
C PRO A 126 -15.42 -29.68 -3.50
N LEU A 127 -15.22 -28.67 -2.66
CA LEU A 127 -13.92 -27.96 -2.59
C LEU A 127 -12.85 -28.94 -2.10
N ASP A 128 -11.65 -28.80 -2.62
CA ASP A 128 -10.48 -29.56 -2.15
C ASP A 128 -9.95 -28.94 -0.83
N TRP A 129 -10.58 -29.33 0.27
CA TRP A 129 -10.25 -28.81 1.59
C TRP A 129 -8.86 -29.18 2.05
N ASP A 130 -8.34 -30.35 1.65
CA ASP A 130 -6.98 -30.77 1.99
C ASP A 130 -5.96 -29.85 1.34
N ALA A 131 -6.09 -29.56 0.04
CA ALA A 131 -5.23 -28.62 -0.65
C ALA A 131 -5.36 -27.18 -0.12
N ILE A 132 -6.56 -26.75 0.27
CA ILE A 132 -6.81 -25.45 0.87
C ILE A 132 -6.05 -25.31 2.19
N VAL A 133 -6.19 -26.29 3.09
CA VAL A 133 -5.54 -26.29 4.40
C VAL A 133 -4.02 -26.45 4.28
N GLU A 134 -3.53 -27.28 3.35
CA GLU A 134 -2.10 -27.42 3.07
C GLU A 134 -1.50 -26.09 2.61
N HIS A 135 -2.21 -25.34 1.79
CA HIS A 135 -1.73 -24.05 1.28
C HIS A 135 -1.70 -22.96 2.34
N ILE A 136 -2.77 -22.85 3.14
CA ILE A 136 -2.94 -21.76 4.13
C ILE A 136 -2.21 -22.07 5.44
N GLY A 137 -2.31 -23.30 5.91
CA GLY A 137 -1.91 -23.69 7.28
C GLY A 137 -2.98 -23.37 8.32
N MET A 138 -2.76 -23.91 9.54
CA MET A 138 -3.57 -23.61 10.71
C MET A 138 -2.68 -23.11 11.85
N PRO A 139 -3.15 -22.17 12.66
CA PRO A 139 -4.43 -21.47 12.60
C PRO A 139 -4.57 -20.55 11.39
N ALA A 140 -5.82 -20.22 11.01
CA ALA A 140 -6.15 -19.34 9.90
C ALA A 140 -7.21 -18.31 10.30
N ILE A 141 -7.38 -17.27 9.46
CA ILE A 141 -8.42 -16.25 9.61
C ILE A 141 -9.43 -16.41 8.48
N LEU A 142 -10.67 -16.69 8.82
CA LEU A 142 -11.81 -16.64 7.92
C LEU A 142 -12.48 -15.27 8.05
N LYS A 143 -12.57 -14.53 6.95
CA LYS A 143 -13.16 -13.18 6.93
C LYS A 143 -13.85 -12.87 5.60
N PRO A 144 -14.87 -11.99 5.56
CA PRO A 144 -15.47 -11.56 4.30
C PRO A 144 -14.43 -10.95 3.36
N HIS A 145 -14.64 -11.12 2.04
CA HIS A 145 -13.78 -10.50 1.03
C HIS A 145 -13.96 -8.98 0.95
N ASP A 146 -15.08 -8.47 1.45
CA ASP A 146 -15.41 -7.05 1.54
C ASP A 146 -15.86 -6.68 2.97
N GLY A 147 -16.07 -5.37 3.21
CA GLY A 147 -16.50 -4.87 4.51
C GLY A 147 -15.36 -4.69 5.52
N GLY A 148 -15.73 -4.37 6.78
CA GLY A 148 -14.80 -4.04 7.85
C GLY A 148 -15.45 -4.10 9.24
N GLY A 149 -14.76 -3.53 10.24
CA GLY A 149 -15.29 -3.45 11.62
C GLY A 149 -15.30 -4.77 12.36
N TRP A 150 -14.47 -5.75 11.98
CA TRP A 150 -14.37 -7.08 12.61
C TRP A 150 -15.65 -7.91 12.52
N ARG A 151 -16.57 -7.57 11.61
CA ARG A 151 -17.79 -8.35 11.40
C ARG A 151 -17.45 -9.62 10.64
N ASP A 152 -17.98 -10.75 11.10
CA ASP A 152 -17.83 -12.09 10.48
C ASP A 152 -16.35 -12.50 10.27
N VAL A 153 -15.48 -12.10 11.22
CA VAL A 153 -14.06 -12.46 11.25
C VAL A 153 -13.85 -13.53 12.31
N TYR A 154 -13.36 -14.69 11.89
CA TYR A 154 -13.18 -15.88 12.74
C TYR A 154 -11.72 -16.33 12.68
N LYS A 155 -11.09 -16.55 13.85
CA LYS A 155 -9.86 -17.33 13.93
C LYS A 155 -10.24 -18.79 14.07
N VAL A 156 -9.73 -19.63 13.19
CA VAL A 156 -10.00 -21.07 13.17
C VAL A 156 -8.70 -21.84 13.38
N ASP A 157 -8.72 -22.78 14.30
CA ASP A 157 -7.55 -23.55 14.68
C ASP A 157 -7.59 -24.99 14.08
N SER A 158 -8.73 -25.39 13.49
CA SER A 158 -8.90 -26.68 12.83
C SER A 158 -9.87 -26.62 11.63
N LEU A 159 -9.87 -27.68 10.82
CA LEU A 159 -10.77 -27.82 9.69
C LEU A 159 -12.24 -27.91 10.13
N GLU A 160 -12.51 -28.55 11.28
CA GLU A 160 -13.86 -28.65 11.86
C GLU A 160 -14.39 -27.27 12.28
N GLU A 161 -13.53 -26.44 12.87
CA GLU A 161 -13.88 -25.06 13.20
C GLU A 161 -14.13 -24.23 11.96
N LEU A 162 -13.25 -24.37 10.94
CA LEU A 162 -13.42 -23.70 9.65
C LEU A 162 -14.78 -24.04 9.04
N TRP A 163 -15.18 -25.30 8.98
CA TRP A 163 -16.47 -25.69 8.42
C TRP A 163 -17.65 -25.13 9.23
N ARG A 164 -17.57 -25.23 10.56
CA ARG A 164 -18.62 -24.69 11.46
C ARG A 164 -18.87 -23.22 11.22
N ASP A 165 -17.78 -22.43 11.14
CA ASP A 165 -17.87 -20.98 11.03
C ASP A 165 -18.20 -20.57 9.58
N TYR A 166 -17.64 -21.25 8.58
CA TYR A 166 -17.97 -21.04 7.17
C TYR A 166 -19.46 -21.36 6.86
N ASP A 167 -20.03 -22.38 7.49
CA ASP A 167 -21.44 -22.73 7.30
C ASP A 167 -22.42 -21.63 7.75
N GLN A 168 -21.96 -20.72 8.62
CA GLN A 168 -22.78 -19.62 9.15
C GLN A 168 -22.68 -18.34 8.30
N THR A 169 -21.76 -18.26 7.32
CA THR A 169 -21.48 -17.04 6.56
C THR A 169 -22.58 -16.67 5.55
N GLY A 170 -23.51 -17.58 5.27
CA GLY A 170 -24.67 -17.31 4.41
C GLY A 170 -24.27 -16.83 3.01
N THR A 171 -24.67 -15.62 2.64
CA THR A 171 -24.42 -15.05 1.31
C THR A 171 -23.10 -14.29 1.18
N LEU A 172 -22.24 -14.32 2.20
CA LEU A 172 -20.93 -13.67 2.15
C LEU A 172 -19.94 -14.53 1.37
N ALA A 173 -19.23 -13.93 0.41
CA ALA A 173 -18.03 -14.53 -0.11
C ALA A 173 -16.89 -14.30 0.90
N MET A 174 -16.17 -15.38 1.22
CA MET A 174 -15.18 -15.36 2.29
C MET A 174 -13.76 -15.47 1.75
N THR A 175 -12.81 -14.94 2.48
CA THR A 175 -11.39 -15.27 2.31
C THR A 175 -10.91 -16.07 3.50
N LEU A 176 -10.15 -17.14 3.22
CA LEU A 176 -9.37 -17.86 4.22
C LEU A 176 -7.93 -17.40 4.10
N GLN A 177 -7.37 -16.89 5.18
CA GLN A 177 -6.07 -16.25 5.20
C GLN A 177 -5.15 -16.87 6.25
N GLU A 178 -3.88 -17.06 5.90
CA GLU A 178 -2.82 -17.47 6.82
C GLU A 178 -2.80 -16.56 8.06
N PHE A 179 -2.74 -17.16 9.24
CA PHE A 179 -2.56 -16.42 10.48
C PHE A 179 -1.07 -16.05 10.64
N ILE A 180 -0.77 -14.76 10.71
CA ILE A 180 0.57 -14.30 11.01
C ILE A 180 0.71 -14.18 12.53
N ASP A 181 1.53 -15.04 13.12
CA ASP A 181 1.90 -14.95 14.53
C ASP A 181 2.92 -13.83 14.73
N PHE A 182 2.43 -12.63 14.97
CA PHE A 182 3.20 -11.39 15.00
C PHE A 182 3.70 -11.04 16.40
N THR A 183 4.84 -10.36 16.45
CA THR A 183 5.38 -9.75 17.67
C THR A 183 4.88 -8.32 17.86
N ASP A 184 4.69 -7.61 16.76
CA ASP A 184 4.30 -6.21 16.73
C ASP A 184 3.21 -5.97 15.70
N TYR A 185 2.45 -4.90 15.90
CA TYR A 185 1.36 -4.52 15.02
C TYR A 185 1.27 -3.01 14.89
N VAL A 186 1.17 -2.53 13.67
CA VAL A 186 1.01 -1.11 13.39
C VAL A 186 -0.14 -0.84 12.43
N ARG A 187 -0.76 0.32 12.58
CA ARG A 187 -1.68 0.91 11.63
C ARG A 187 -1.06 2.16 11.05
N CYS A 188 -1.02 2.27 9.74
CA CYS A 188 -0.35 3.36 9.06
C CYS A 188 -1.35 4.22 8.32
N TYR A 189 -1.62 5.45 8.78
CA TYR A 189 -2.29 6.41 7.92
C TYR A 189 -1.43 6.71 6.70
N CYS A 190 -2.09 6.79 5.54
CA CYS A 190 -1.52 7.36 4.33
C CYS A 190 -2.42 8.48 3.83
N VAL A 191 -1.88 9.69 3.70
CA VAL A 191 -2.60 10.86 3.24
C VAL A 191 -1.96 11.40 1.96
N GLY A 192 -2.78 11.55 0.91
CA GLY A 192 -2.34 12.04 -0.39
C GLY A 192 -1.32 11.15 -1.08
N ARG A 193 -1.20 9.87 -0.69
CA ARG A 193 -0.23 8.89 -1.21
C ARG A 193 1.23 9.30 -0.99
N LYS A 194 1.52 10.12 -0.01
CA LYS A 194 2.87 10.65 0.30
C LYS A 194 3.17 10.84 1.77
N GLU A 195 2.18 11.22 2.58
CA GLU A 195 2.37 11.42 4.01
C GLU A 195 1.94 10.16 4.75
N VAL A 196 2.85 9.58 5.53
CA VAL A 196 2.60 8.35 6.30
C VAL A 196 2.82 8.62 7.78
N LEU A 197 1.87 8.18 8.59
CA LEU A 197 2.00 8.10 10.04
C LEU A 197 1.91 6.65 10.48
N ILE A 198 2.98 6.11 11.03
CA ILE A 198 3.02 4.78 11.61
C ILE A 198 2.54 4.87 13.05
N MET A 199 1.48 4.15 13.38
CA MET A 199 0.86 4.14 14.72
C MET A 199 0.95 2.74 15.30
N PRO A 200 1.69 2.53 16.40
CA PRO A 200 1.67 1.25 17.10
C PRO A 200 0.25 0.94 17.60
N TYR A 201 -0.15 -0.31 17.49
CA TYR A 201 -1.51 -0.72 17.82
C TYR A 201 -1.53 -2.06 18.57
N ASP A 202 -2.39 -2.16 19.56
CA ASP A 202 -2.68 -3.40 20.30
C ASP A 202 -4.02 -3.96 19.80
N PRO A 203 -4.01 -4.94 18.88
CA PRO A 203 -5.26 -5.46 18.32
C PRO A 203 -6.09 -6.26 19.32
N LYS A 204 -5.47 -6.81 20.37
CA LYS A 204 -6.16 -7.57 21.43
C LYS A 204 -7.06 -6.64 22.27
N ASN A 205 -6.54 -5.48 22.61
CA ASN A 205 -7.25 -4.47 23.42
C ASN A 205 -7.88 -3.37 22.55
N ARG A 206 -7.72 -3.45 21.23
CA ARG A 206 -8.26 -2.49 20.24
C ARG A 206 -7.89 -1.04 20.56
N ARG A 207 -6.63 -0.77 20.84
CA ARG A 207 -6.15 0.58 21.21
C ARG A 207 -4.83 0.93 20.52
N TYR A 208 -4.70 2.20 20.22
CA TYR A 208 -3.43 2.77 19.78
C TYR A 208 -2.47 2.92 20.96
N LEU A 209 -1.20 2.70 20.71
CA LEU A 209 -0.12 2.84 21.67
C LEU A 209 0.64 4.16 21.39
N PRO A 210 1.38 4.68 22.38
CA PRO A 210 2.26 5.84 22.17
C PRO A 210 3.35 5.58 21.13
N GLN A 211 3.87 6.63 20.49
CA GLN A 211 4.93 6.53 19.46
C GLN A 211 6.23 5.90 19.96
N GLU A 212 6.51 6.04 21.24
CA GLU A 212 7.68 5.44 21.92
C GLU A 212 7.71 3.91 21.78
N ALA A 213 6.55 3.30 21.55
CA ALA A 213 6.48 1.86 21.25
C ALA A 213 7.19 1.46 19.92
N LEU A 214 7.57 2.42 19.07
CA LEU A 214 8.34 2.18 17.86
C LEU A 214 9.87 2.31 18.06
N GLU A 215 10.35 2.69 19.24
CA GLU A 215 11.77 2.96 19.47
C GLU A 215 12.68 1.75 19.21
N HIS A 216 12.14 0.52 19.32
CA HIS A 216 12.87 -0.70 19.01
C HIS A 216 12.89 -1.07 17.52
N TYR A 217 12.17 -0.34 16.65
CA TYR A 217 12.16 -0.59 15.22
C TYR A 217 13.43 -0.07 14.56
N SER A 218 14.04 -0.88 13.70
CA SER A 218 15.17 -0.40 12.92
C SER A 218 14.72 0.64 11.87
N PRO A 219 15.61 1.56 11.47
CA PRO A 219 15.33 2.50 10.40
C PRO A 219 14.86 1.80 9.11
N GLU A 220 15.45 0.64 8.77
CA GLU A 220 15.10 -0.12 7.57
C GLU A 220 13.66 -0.67 7.63
N LEU A 221 13.21 -1.08 8.83
CA LEU A 221 11.82 -1.52 9.03
C LEU A 221 10.85 -0.35 8.86
N ILE A 222 11.13 0.80 9.46
CA ILE A 222 10.35 2.04 9.31
C ILE A 222 10.27 2.46 7.85
N ASP A 223 11.39 2.49 7.13
CA ASP A 223 11.46 2.82 5.71
C ASP A 223 10.66 1.84 4.85
N ARG A 224 10.74 0.55 5.16
CA ARG A 224 9.98 -0.49 4.47
C ARG A 224 8.48 -0.31 4.67
N ILE A 225 8.01 -0.15 5.92
CA ILE A 225 6.60 0.08 6.24
C ILE A 225 6.09 1.32 5.51
N THR A 226 6.87 2.42 5.54
CA THR A 226 6.51 3.67 4.87
C THR A 226 6.39 3.49 3.36
N ARG A 227 7.38 2.89 2.71
CA ARG A 227 7.38 2.62 1.28
C ARG A 227 6.23 1.71 0.87
N ASP A 228 6.03 0.60 1.58
CA ASP A 228 4.99 -0.38 1.28
C ASP A 228 3.59 0.24 1.48
N THR A 229 3.41 1.12 2.48
CA THR A 229 2.20 1.92 2.69
C THR A 229 1.91 2.84 1.51
N ILE A 230 2.90 3.61 1.04
CA ILE A 230 2.73 4.51 -0.11
C ILE A 230 2.40 3.70 -1.37
N LEU A 231 3.16 2.65 -1.65
CA LEU A 231 3.02 1.82 -2.85
C LEU A 231 1.63 1.23 -2.98
N ILE A 232 1.07 0.65 -1.90
CA ILE A 232 -0.26 0.05 -1.95
C ILE A 232 -1.35 1.11 -2.15
N ASN A 233 -1.21 2.29 -1.54
CA ASN A 233 -2.17 3.39 -1.69
C ASN A 233 -2.12 4.02 -3.10
N GLU A 234 -0.94 4.13 -3.70
CA GLU A 234 -0.81 4.53 -5.11
C GLU A 234 -1.46 3.53 -6.05
N ALA A 235 -1.18 2.23 -5.85
CA ALA A 235 -1.70 1.17 -6.70
C ALA A 235 -3.22 1.00 -6.61
N LEU A 236 -3.80 1.15 -5.42
CA LEU A 236 -5.25 1.09 -5.18
C LEU A 236 -5.96 2.43 -5.42
N GLY A 237 -5.23 3.55 -5.49
CA GLY A 237 -5.79 4.87 -5.75
C GLY A 237 -6.42 5.55 -4.53
N TYR A 238 -6.07 5.16 -3.30
CA TYR A 238 -6.56 5.82 -2.09
C TYR A 238 -5.82 7.14 -1.82
N ASP A 239 -6.55 8.20 -1.61
CA ASP A 239 -6.02 9.48 -1.13
C ASP A 239 -5.97 9.56 0.40
N LEU A 240 -6.81 8.79 1.08
CA LEU A 240 -6.76 8.55 2.52
C LEU A 240 -7.07 7.09 2.80
N ASN A 241 -6.21 6.43 3.55
CA ASN A 241 -6.38 5.03 3.92
C ASN A 241 -5.60 4.73 5.19
N THR A 242 -5.91 3.60 5.82
CA THR A 242 -5.08 2.98 6.85
C THR A 242 -4.64 1.60 6.37
N VAL A 243 -3.34 1.37 6.40
CA VAL A 243 -2.72 0.07 6.13
C VAL A 243 -2.32 -0.57 7.45
N GLU A 244 -2.71 -1.82 7.66
CA GLU A 244 -2.40 -2.58 8.86
C GLU A 244 -1.30 -3.60 8.59
N PHE A 245 -0.22 -3.54 9.38
CA PHE A 245 0.88 -4.50 9.28
C PHE A 245 1.01 -5.32 10.56
N ALA A 246 1.04 -6.63 10.38
CA ALA A 246 1.50 -7.59 11.38
C ALA A 246 3.00 -7.83 11.16
N ILE A 247 3.83 -7.59 12.18
CA ILE A 247 5.28 -7.70 12.04
C ILE A 247 5.74 -9.00 12.67
N LYS A 248 6.36 -9.84 11.85
CA LYS A 248 6.94 -11.13 12.25
C LYS A 248 8.37 -11.23 11.72
N ASP A 249 9.31 -11.53 12.61
CA ASP A 249 10.73 -11.70 12.25
C ASP A 249 11.30 -10.52 11.44
N GLY A 250 10.88 -9.27 11.78
CA GLY A 250 11.27 -8.04 11.09
C GLY A 250 10.62 -7.84 9.71
N VAL A 251 9.66 -8.70 9.33
CA VAL A 251 8.92 -8.58 8.07
C VAL A 251 7.52 -8.00 8.32
N PRO A 252 7.16 -6.84 7.75
CA PRO A 252 5.84 -6.26 7.86
C PRO A 252 4.89 -6.91 6.83
N TYR A 253 4.00 -7.77 7.30
CA TYR A 253 2.94 -8.37 6.49
C TYR A 253 1.74 -7.45 6.44
N ALA A 254 1.38 -6.93 5.27
CA ALA A 254 0.16 -6.14 5.10
C ALA A 254 -1.06 -7.06 5.18
N ILE A 255 -1.86 -6.93 6.25
CA ILE A 255 -2.98 -7.85 6.54
C ILE A 255 -4.37 -7.23 6.35
N ASP A 256 -4.48 -5.91 6.37
CA ASP A 256 -5.66 -5.14 5.95
C ASP A 256 -5.24 -3.75 5.47
N PHE A 257 -5.77 -3.32 4.33
CA PHE A 257 -5.38 -2.07 3.70
C PHE A 257 -6.44 -1.50 2.75
N THR A 258 -7.71 -1.87 2.97
CA THR A 258 -8.86 -1.34 2.22
C THR A 258 -9.83 -0.63 3.17
N ASN A 259 -9.40 0.51 3.71
CA ASN A 259 -10.18 1.30 4.66
C ASN A 259 -10.39 2.73 4.12
N PRO A 260 -11.46 2.99 3.34
CA PRO A 260 -11.69 4.29 2.71
C PRO A 260 -12.04 5.41 3.70
N ALA A 261 -12.43 5.05 4.93
CA ALA A 261 -12.81 5.98 5.98
C ALA A 261 -12.20 5.56 7.33
N PRO A 262 -10.85 5.59 7.46
CA PRO A 262 -10.18 5.18 8.69
C PRO A 262 -10.60 6.09 9.85
N ASP A 263 -10.85 5.48 11.02
CA ASP A 263 -11.24 6.20 12.23
C ASP A 263 -10.20 7.25 12.61
N ALA A 264 -10.67 8.44 12.94
CA ALA A 264 -9.85 9.60 13.29
C ALA A 264 -10.38 10.38 14.48
N ASP A 265 -11.42 9.88 15.18
CA ASP A 265 -11.96 10.53 16.37
C ASP A 265 -10.95 10.49 17.52
N ILE A 266 -10.84 11.61 18.26
CA ILE A 266 -9.81 11.82 19.29
C ILE A 266 -9.83 10.77 20.42
N TRP A 267 -11.02 10.31 20.77
CA TRP A 267 -11.20 9.29 21.80
C TRP A 267 -10.87 7.87 21.34
N SER A 268 -10.76 7.65 20.02
CA SER A 268 -10.35 6.39 19.43
C SER A 268 -8.86 6.34 19.13
N VAL A 269 -8.35 7.34 18.38
CA VAL A 269 -6.95 7.33 17.93
C VAL A 269 -5.99 8.06 18.87
N THR A 270 -6.46 8.75 19.91
CA THR A 270 -5.74 9.63 20.83
C THR A 270 -5.34 10.98 20.21
N GLU A 271 -5.04 11.95 21.08
CA GLU A 271 -4.82 13.33 20.65
C GLU A 271 -3.67 13.53 19.66
N PRO A 272 -2.48 12.94 19.83
CA PRO A 272 -1.37 13.15 18.88
C PRO A 272 -1.72 12.69 17.45
N TYR A 273 -2.36 11.53 17.32
CA TYR A 273 -2.74 10.97 16.04
C TYR A 273 -3.91 11.72 15.41
N HIS A 274 -4.91 12.10 16.22
CA HIS A 274 -6.01 12.96 15.81
C HIS A 274 -5.51 14.28 15.23
N ASN A 275 -4.59 14.94 15.93
CA ASN A 275 -4.03 16.22 15.49
C ASN A 275 -3.23 16.07 14.19
N TRP A 276 -2.44 15.00 14.06
CA TRP A 276 -1.67 14.74 12.85
C TRP A 276 -2.60 14.52 11.64
N VAL A 277 -3.58 13.61 11.75
CA VAL A 277 -4.47 13.30 10.62
C VAL A 277 -5.35 14.49 10.25
N THR A 278 -5.81 15.27 11.22
CA THR A 278 -6.57 16.51 10.99
C THR A 278 -5.75 17.51 10.18
N ASN A 279 -4.47 17.70 10.53
CA ASN A 279 -3.59 18.60 9.80
C ASN A 279 -3.27 18.10 8.39
N ALA A 280 -2.90 16.82 8.23
CA ALA A 280 -2.55 16.23 6.95
C ALA A 280 -3.75 16.24 5.97
N VAL A 281 -4.94 15.86 6.44
CA VAL A 281 -6.15 15.87 5.62
C VAL A 281 -6.58 17.29 5.27
N ALA A 282 -6.50 18.26 6.22
CA ALA A 282 -6.80 19.65 5.92
C ALA A 282 -5.91 20.21 4.80
N ASN A 283 -4.59 19.94 4.89
CA ASN A 283 -3.64 20.35 3.87
C ASN A 283 -3.96 19.71 2.50
N LEU A 284 -4.25 18.40 2.47
CA LEU A 284 -4.63 17.69 1.26
C LEU A 284 -5.87 18.29 0.59
N LEU A 285 -6.93 18.50 1.36
CA LEU A 285 -8.21 18.99 0.82
C LEU A 285 -8.07 20.44 0.30
N VAL A 286 -7.32 21.29 1.00
CA VAL A 286 -7.03 22.66 0.56
C VAL A 286 -6.16 22.65 -0.70
N ASP A 287 -5.16 21.78 -0.78
CA ASP A 287 -4.32 21.62 -1.97
C ASP A 287 -5.16 21.17 -3.17
N TYR A 288 -6.01 20.15 -3.00
CA TYR A 288 -6.90 19.69 -4.08
C TYR A 288 -7.92 20.74 -4.51
N ALA A 289 -8.43 21.56 -3.59
CA ALA A 289 -9.33 22.65 -3.92
C ALA A 289 -8.65 23.72 -4.78
N LYS A 290 -7.38 24.00 -4.54
CA LYS A 290 -6.60 25.03 -5.26
C LYS A 290 -5.97 24.55 -6.55
N ASN A 291 -5.35 23.38 -6.50
CA ASN A 291 -4.43 22.90 -7.54
C ASN A 291 -5.02 21.72 -8.34
N GLY A 292 -6.13 21.13 -7.87
CA GLY A 292 -6.73 19.95 -8.47
C GLY A 292 -6.11 18.65 -7.97
N GLN A 293 -6.78 17.54 -8.24
CA GLN A 293 -6.31 16.20 -7.90
C GLN A 293 -5.49 15.63 -9.07
N PRO A 294 -4.31 15.04 -8.83
CA PRO A 294 -3.44 14.53 -9.90
C PRO A 294 -4.07 13.42 -10.76
N THR A 295 -5.05 12.70 -10.21
CA THR A 295 -5.66 11.50 -10.84
C THR A 295 -7.04 11.74 -11.47
N SER A 296 -7.51 12.98 -11.57
CA SER A 296 -8.84 13.29 -12.10
C SER A 296 -9.07 12.86 -13.56
N HIS A 297 -8.00 12.54 -14.29
CA HIS A 297 -8.06 12.22 -15.73
C HIS A 297 -8.22 10.72 -16.04
N TYR A 298 -8.26 9.84 -15.05
CA TYR A 298 -8.33 8.40 -15.29
C TYR A 298 -9.73 7.85 -15.59
N HIS A 299 -10.76 8.67 -15.52
CA HIS A 299 -12.12 8.25 -15.88
C HIS A 299 -12.27 8.08 -17.38
N ARG A 300 -12.79 6.93 -17.82
CA ARG A 300 -12.96 6.59 -19.25
C ARG A 300 -13.78 7.60 -20.02
N TRP A 301 -14.79 8.23 -19.39
CA TRP A 301 -15.65 9.25 -20.03
C TRP A 301 -14.98 10.62 -20.14
N TYR A 302 -13.90 10.90 -19.41
CA TYR A 302 -13.28 12.23 -19.35
C TYR A 302 -12.94 12.77 -20.74
N LYS A 303 -12.39 11.94 -21.62
CA LYS A 303 -12.04 12.30 -22.99
C LYS A 303 -13.24 12.70 -23.86
N TRP A 304 -14.43 12.17 -23.54
CA TRP A 304 -15.65 12.47 -24.29
C TRP A 304 -16.33 13.75 -23.84
N LEU A 305 -16.21 14.09 -22.56
CA LEU A 305 -16.77 15.31 -21.96
C LEU A 305 -15.80 16.49 -22.05
N ASN A 306 -14.50 16.25 -22.26
CA ASN A 306 -13.46 17.25 -22.36
C ASN A 306 -12.57 16.97 -23.59
N PRO A 307 -13.11 17.16 -24.82
CA PRO A 307 -12.36 16.83 -26.04
C PRO A 307 -11.03 17.57 -26.19
N GLU A 308 -10.95 18.80 -25.66
CA GLU A 308 -9.73 19.64 -25.70
C GLU A 308 -8.66 19.16 -24.71
N ALA A 309 -9.04 18.47 -23.63
CA ALA A 309 -8.12 17.92 -22.64
C ALA A 309 -7.47 16.61 -23.07
N SER A 310 -7.90 16.01 -24.17
CA SER A 310 -7.32 14.77 -24.72
C SER A 310 -5.98 15.01 -25.44
N SER A 311 -5.64 16.25 -25.74
CA SER A 311 -4.39 16.67 -26.38
C SER A 311 -3.14 16.66 -25.42
N PRO A 312 -3.24 17.00 -24.12
CA PRO A 312 -2.06 17.09 -23.25
C PRO A 312 -1.53 15.73 -22.71
N MET A 313 -2.32 14.67 -22.72
CA MET A 313 -1.82 13.35 -22.26
C MET A 313 -0.88 12.69 -23.27
N ALA A 314 -1.09 12.94 -24.55
CA ALA A 314 -0.14 12.49 -25.58
C ALA A 314 1.17 13.26 -25.50
N SER A 315 1.15 14.54 -25.15
CA SER A 315 2.36 15.37 -24.96
C SER A 315 3.11 14.99 -23.67
N ARG A 316 2.41 14.77 -22.55
CA ARG A 316 3.07 14.37 -21.30
C ARG A 316 3.62 12.95 -21.30
N ALA A 317 2.92 12.00 -21.93
CA ALA A 317 3.47 10.67 -22.18
C ALA A 317 4.65 10.72 -23.15
N GLY A 318 4.60 11.60 -24.15
CA GLY A 318 5.69 11.90 -25.06
C GLY A 318 6.88 12.57 -24.35
N GLU A 319 6.64 13.53 -23.46
CA GLU A 319 7.68 14.20 -22.67
C GLU A 319 8.34 13.27 -21.64
N LEU A 320 7.55 12.40 -20.97
CA LEU A 320 8.07 11.35 -20.09
C LEU A 320 8.86 10.28 -20.86
N ALA A 321 8.38 9.87 -22.02
CA ALA A 321 9.09 8.93 -22.88
C ALA A 321 10.38 9.53 -23.45
N GLN A 322 10.37 10.81 -23.84
CA GLN A 322 11.56 11.56 -24.26
C GLN A 322 12.54 11.78 -23.10
N GLY A 323 12.05 12.11 -21.90
CA GLY A 323 12.89 12.25 -20.70
C GLY A 323 13.53 10.92 -20.28
N LEU A 324 12.82 9.81 -20.37
CA LEU A 324 13.37 8.47 -20.14
C LEU A 324 14.39 8.08 -21.23
N ALA A 325 14.10 8.35 -22.50
CA ALA A 325 15.02 8.08 -23.59
C ALA A 325 16.32 8.90 -23.47
N ALA A 326 16.22 10.20 -23.15
CA ALA A 326 17.37 11.05 -22.91
C ALA A 326 18.19 10.62 -21.67
N GLY A 327 17.52 10.13 -20.62
CA GLY A 327 18.19 9.56 -19.44
C GLY A 327 18.95 8.27 -19.76
N VAL A 328 18.38 7.40 -20.59
CA VAL A 328 19.04 6.16 -21.07
C VAL A 328 20.22 6.48 -21.96
N GLU A 329 20.11 7.46 -22.90
CA GLU A 329 21.23 7.91 -23.73
C GLU A 329 22.37 8.52 -22.89
N GLN A 330 22.05 9.34 -21.87
CA GLN A 330 23.07 9.87 -20.95
C GLN A 330 23.79 8.78 -20.15
N MET A 331 23.06 7.75 -19.70
CA MET A 331 23.70 6.61 -19.03
C MET A 331 24.56 5.79 -19.99
N ALA A 332 24.11 5.57 -21.23
CA ALA A 332 24.86 4.86 -22.24
C ALA A 332 26.14 5.64 -22.61
N GLN A 333 26.07 6.96 -22.75
CA GLN A 333 27.23 7.82 -23.02
C GLN A 333 28.24 7.77 -21.86
N LYS A 334 27.78 7.91 -20.60
CA LYS A 334 28.64 7.77 -19.41
C LYS A 334 29.32 6.40 -19.33
N ALA A 335 28.59 5.33 -19.65
CA ALA A 335 29.16 3.99 -19.68
C ALA A 335 30.23 3.86 -20.80
N SER A 336 30.01 4.45 -21.97
CA SER A 336 30.97 4.49 -23.07
C SER A 336 32.23 5.31 -22.70
N ASP A 337 32.07 6.45 -22.05
CA ASP A 337 33.18 7.29 -21.62
C ASP A 337 34.06 6.58 -20.58
N VAL A 338 33.44 5.90 -19.59
CA VAL A 338 34.16 5.08 -18.60
C VAL A 338 34.87 3.91 -19.26
N LEU A 339 34.23 3.26 -20.25
CA LEU A 339 34.87 2.15 -20.98
C LEU A 339 36.08 2.64 -21.79
N SER A 340 35.98 3.82 -22.42
CA SER A 340 37.10 4.47 -23.13
C SER A 340 38.27 4.78 -22.21
N GLU A 341 38.01 5.38 -21.04
CA GLU A 341 39.05 5.63 -20.03
C GLU A 341 39.75 4.36 -19.55
N VAL A 342 38.99 3.29 -19.34
CA VAL A 342 39.54 1.98 -18.94
C VAL A 342 40.39 1.37 -20.06
N ILE A 343 39.95 1.49 -21.33
CA ILE A 343 40.70 1.01 -22.49
C ILE A 343 42.02 1.80 -22.65
N ASP A 344 41.98 3.12 -22.47
CA ASP A 344 43.17 3.96 -22.55
C ASP A 344 44.18 3.66 -21.43
N GLN A 345 43.69 3.33 -20.20
CA GLN A 345 44.58 2.90 -19.11
C GLN A 345 45.21 1.52 -19.37
N ILE A 346 44.56 0.63 -20.11
CA ILE A 346 45.07 -0.71 -20.43
C ILE A 346 46.00 -0.68 -21.63
N THR A 347 45.86 0.30 -22.56
CA THR A 347 46.62 0.41 -23.82
C THR A 347 47.79 1.36 -23.72
N GLU A 348 48.06 2.03 -22.56
CA GLU A 348 49.29 2.80 -22.41
C GLU A 348 50.54 1.92 -22.59
N PRO A 349 51.46 2.25 -23.53
CA PRO A 349 52.62 1.40 -23.78
C PRO A 349 53.54 1.38 -22.56
N ILE A 350 53.83 0.19 -22.05
CA ILE A 350 54.77 -0.06 -20.98
C ILE A 350 56.14 0.48 -21.40
N LYS A 351 56.59 1.62 -20.89
CA LYS A 351 57.92 2.16 -21.12
C LYS A 351 58.97 1.14 -20.65
N PRO A 352 59.94 0.75 -21.52
CA PRO A 352 60.93 -0.28 -21.14
C PRO A 352 61.84 0.27 -20.02
N LYS A 353 61.89 -0.47 -18.93
CA LYS A 353 62.85 -0.20 -17.82
C LYS A 353 64.29 -0.34 -18.35
N ARG A 354 65.07 0.75 -18.27
CA ARG A 354 66.54 0.76 -18.54
C ARG A 354 67.24 -0.37 -17.80
N ALA A 355 67.98 -1.18 -18.58
CA ALA A 355 68.85 -2.24 -18.09
C ALA A 355 69.91 -1.67 -17.16
N ARG A 356 70.04 -2.19 -15.94
CA ARG A 356 71.16 -2.01 -15.07
C ARG A 356 72.26 -3.03 -15.43
N LYS A 357 73.51 -2.51 -15.60
CA LYS A 357 74.71 -3.33 -15.82
C LYS A 357 75.01 -4.26 -14.66
N PRO A 358 75.61 -5.41 -14.93
CA PRO A 358 75.95 -6.39 -13.90
C PRO A 358 77.19 -5.98 -13.10
N ALA A 359 77.12 -6.17 -11.80
CA ALA A 359 78.32 -6.10 -10.93
C ALA A 359 78.71 -7.55 -10.49
N GLU A 360 80.01 -7.70 -10.43
CA GLU A 360 80.76 -8.95 -10.33
C GLU A 360 80.52 -9.78 -9.08
N LYS A 361 80.88 -11.04 -9.25
CA LYS A 361 80.92 -12.12 -8.26
C LYS A 361 81.83 -11.84 -7.10
N GLU A 362 81.47 -12.17 -5.89
CA GLU A 362 82.34 -12.79 -4.93
C GLU A 362 81.66 -13.94 -4.22
N THR A 363 82.35 -15.05 -4.27
CA THR A 363 82.11 -16.36 -3.66
C THR A 363 82.41 -16.38 -2.15
N LYS A 364 81.60 -17.01 -1.35
CA LYS A 364 82.05 -17.96 -0.33
C LYS A 364 80.92 -18.68 0.42
N ALA A 365 80.96 -19.99 0.27
CA ALA A 365 80.84 -21.05 1.28
C ALA A 365 79.54 -21.25 2.06
N ALA A 366 78.96 -22.37 1.79
CA ALA A 366 78.14 -23.18 2.75
C ALA A 366 78.93 -23.67 3.94
N PRO A 367 78.39 -24.18 5.05
CA PRO A 367 77.69 -25.45 5.02
C PRO A 367 76.58 -25.73 6.07
N LYS A 368 75.79 -26.72 5.74
CA LYS A 368 75.31 -27.89 6.48
C LYS A 368 74.30 -27.82 7.62
N THR A 369 73.25 -28.58 7.40
CA THR A 369 72.61 -29.66 8.21
C THR A 369 71.72 -29.19 9.35
N ALA A 370 70.57 -29.76 9.68
CA ALA A 370 70.02 -31.11 9.46
C ALA A 370 68.55 -31.12 10.00
N LYS A 371 67.75 -31.98 9.40
CA LYS A 371 66.76 -32.92 9.99
C LYS A 371 65.82 -32.42 11.09
N GLY A 372 64.53 -32.66 11.01
CA GLY A 372 63.75 -33.89 11.00
C GLY A 372 62.33 -33.50 11.36
N ALA A 373 61.33 -33.88 10.66
CA ALA A 373 60.58 -35.13 10.73
C ALA A 373 59.52 -35.24 11.82
N LYS A 374 58.34 -35.59 11.33
CA LYS A 374 57.22 -36.31 11.93
C LYS A 374 56.05 -35.43 12.44
N ALA A 375 54.87 -35.38 11.78
CA ALA A 375 53.88 -36.45 11.60
C ALA A 375 53.25 -36.95 12.92
N THR A 376 51.96 -36.74 13.09
CA THR A 376 50.86 -37.72 13.27
C THR A 376 49.65 -37.06 13.88
N LYS A 377 48.52 -37.11 13.18
CA LYS A 377 47.32 -37.93 13.43
C LYS A 377 46.45 -37.61 14.66
N ALA A 378 45.26 -37.11 14.37
CA ALA A 378 43.96 -37.81 14.61
C ALA A 378 43.52 -37.98 16.06
N THR A 379 42.36 -37.62 16.50
CA THR A 379 41.06 -38.30 16.43
C THR A 379 40.04 -37.63 17.38
N LYS A 380 38.83 -37.52 16.89
CA LYS A 380 37.52 -37.70 17.55
C LYS A 380 37.33 -37.35 19.04
N LYS A 381 36.41 -36.47 19.32
CA LYS A 381 35.09 -36.83 19.85
C LYS A 381 34.06 -35.75 19.48
#